data_c315fd14a37daf53651e8c5a45cf5f47
#
_entry.id   c315fd14a37daf53651e8c5a45cf5f47
#
_cell.length_a   1.000
_cell.length_b   1.000
_cell.length_c   1.000
_cell.angle_alpha   90.00
_cell.angle_beta   90.00
_cell.angle_gamma   90.00
#
_symmetry.space_group_name_H-M   'P 1'
#
loop_
_entity.id
_entity.type
_entity.pdbx_description
1 polymer ?
#
loop_
_entity_poly.entity_id
_entity_poly.type
_entity_poly.pdbx_seq_one_letter_code
_entity_poly.pdbx_strand_id
1 'polypeptide(L)'
;MEPVGQGASLRKFGPLFALLVAAVVVVIVVVTGGDDDDADQPVTQESTSVEVDDGVEQDSEVEEKPSEDGGEPESEEVAPATTAPRALGTDWGPDTGFRPGVMFFDRAKELGLEIDWGERCDTDRGTLAIPSFFAGACAAPYGGWNGGATDRGVTEDSIRIVWWLPQDVDPIMAYLTSAIYNDDTTADDEHTIRGLLEYYETYYETYGRSVDLTIMIGSGNILDPAAARADAVKVDEEFDPFMVIGGPTLTNAFAEELHARGIPCISCGPGQTPEYYRERPGMAYTLGKGPQQLNMMVAEYIGKRLAGDPAIHAGDASMRGQERRFGRIWNLASRASVDSNAQFEELLAEYDVEVVESQSYILDPATLQESAGTIIARMKEACVTSVIFNGDPIAPRDFTNEAAAQDYWPEWIVTGSVLVDTTAFARTYHQEQWSHAFGISNLSARVDRAVASSHFLYEWFHGEPPRANDNIGIIDPAPGLFYAVLQGVGPELTIEGFNEALFSADPTRSALTAPSLSYGDKDRWPDSQEPDYHGVDDIAEIWWDPTVEGLDEIDRDGRGMWQFVNGGQRYLLGEIPDGPPQAFELEGAVTVHLSPPASEASPRYEPLPSR
;
A
#
# COMPACT_ATOMS: atom_id res chain seq x y z
N MET A 1 -8.41 3.23 -42.47
CA MET A 1 -7.43 2.89 -41.44
C MET A 1 -8.25 2.72 -40.17
N GLU A 2 -8.52 1.47 -39.87
CA GLU A 2 -9.24 1.11 -38.63
C GLU A 2 -8.26 1.11 -37.47
N PRO A 3 -8.66 1.52 -36.24
CA PRO A 3 -7.79 1.47 -35.10
C PRO A 3 -7.66 0.01 -34.65
N VAL A 4 -6.44 -0.46 -34.57
CA VAL A 4 -6.05 -1.78 -34.04
C VAL A 4 -6.41 -1.82 -32.55
N GLY A 5 -7.16 -2.84 -32.14
CA GLY A 5 -7.69 -3.00 -30.79
C GLY A 5 -6.61 -3.15 -29.73
N GLN A 6 -6.64 -2.25 -28.78
CA GLN A 6 -5.91 -2.31 -27.49
C GLN A 6 -6.73 -3.08 -26.44
N GLY A 7 -7.21 -4.27 -26.77
CA GLY A 7 -8.14 -4.98 -25.89
C GLY A 7 -7.63 -6.27 -25.21
N ALA A 8 -6.42 -6.70 -25.49
CA ALA A 8 -6.00 -8.06 -25.14
C ALA A 8 -4.95 -8.16 -24.00
N SER A 9 -4.30 -7.07 -23.60
CA SER A 9 -3.22 -7.14 -22.58
C SER A 9 -3.68 -6.89 -21.13
N LEU A 10 -4.84 -6.32 -20.93
CA LEU A 10 -5.36 -5.91 -19.60
C LEU A 10 -5.80 -7.06 -18.68
N ARG A 11 -5.75 -8.33 -19.13
CA ARG A 11 -6.35 -9.46 -18.40
C ARG A 11 -5.37 -10.39 -17.69
N LYS A 12 -4.05 -10.15 -17.77
CA LYS A 12 -3.06 -11.16 -17.35
C LYS A 12 -2.87 -11.30 -15.84
N PHE A 13 -3.24 -10.33 -15.05
CA PHE A 13 -3.07 -10.33 -13.59
C PHE A 13 -4.28 -9.72 -12.83
N GLY A 14 -5.47 -9.77 -13.38
CA GLY A 14 -6.64 -9.34 -12.66
C GLY A 14 -7.14 -10.47 -11.76
N PRO A 15 -7.23 -10.46 -10.52
CA PRO A 15 -7.88 -9.59 -9.59
C PRO A 15 -6.99 -9.23 -8.42
N LEU A 16 -5.95 -8.50 -8.69
CA LEU A 16 -5.15 -8.06 -7.58
C LEU A 16 -5.99 -7.25 -6.60
N PHE A 17 -7.16 -6.75 -6.98
CA PHE A 17 -7.89 -5.89 -6.08
C PHE A 17 -9.33 -5.63 -6.52
N ALA A 18 -10.25 -6.44 -6.09
CA ALA A 18 -11.64 -6.02 -6.09
C ALA A 18 -11.91 -4.88 -5.09
N LEU A 19 -10.90 -4.42 -4.33
CA LEU A 19 -11.12 -3.44 -3.28
C LEU A 19 -9.84 -2.78 -2.79
N LEU A 20 -9.48 -1.69 -3.40
CA LEU A 20 -8.71 -0.67 -2.74
C LEU A 20 -9.65 0.39 -2.17
N VAL A 21 -10.41 0.01 -1.13
CA VAL A 21 -10.85 0.96 -0.13
C VAL A 21 -9.83 0.87 0.98
N ALA A 22 -9.02 1.91 1.13
CA ALA A 22 -8.13 2.14 2.28
C ALA A 22 -6.91 1.22 2.47
N ALA A 23 -6.15 0.87 1.45
CA ALA A 23 -4.74 0.55 1.68
C ALA A 23 -3.91 1.84 1.63
N VAL A 24 -4.27 2.82 2.42
CA VAL A 24 -3.38 3.94 2.73
C VAL A 24 -2.67 3.61 4.01
N VAL A 25 -1.46 3.10 3.90
CA VAL A 25 -0.53 3.04 5.03
C VAL A 25 -0.41 4.44 5.60
N VAL A 26 -0.80 4.57 6.86
CA VAL A 26 -0.76 5.83 7.60
C VAL A 26 0.69 6.28 7.74
N VAL A 27 1.11 7.27 6.96
CA VAL A 27 2.38 7.95 7.19
C VAL A 27 2.16 9.02 8.26
N ILE A 28 2.22 8.61 9.51
CA ILE A 28 2.31 9.54 10.64
C ILE A 28 3.57 9.13 11.42
N VAL A 29 4.57 9.97 11.45
CA VAL A 29 5.75 9.78 12.28
C VAL A 29 5.70 10.79 13.41
N VAL A 30 5.57 10.33 14.63
CA VAL A 30 5.77 11.13 15.84
C VAL A 30 7.15 10.79 16.40
N VAL A 31 8.00 11.78 16.53
CA VAL A 31 9.24 11.65 17.29
C VAL A 31 8.95 12.03 18.72
N THR A 32 8.95 11.06 19.63
CA THR A 32 9.10 11.36 21.04
C THR A 32 10.55 11.68 21.32
N GLY A 33 10.83 12.91 21.71
CA GLY A 33 12.16 13.30 22.17
C GLY A 33 12.56 12.48 23.37
N GLY A 34 13.65 11.75 23.26
CA GLY A 34 14.39 11.27 24.42
C GLY A 34 15.07 12.47 25.08
N ASP A 35 14.82 12.64 26.36
CA ASP A 35 15.58 13.52 27.22
C ASP A 35 17.03 13.03 27.27
N ASP A 36 17.93 13.75 26.64
CA ASP A 36 19.34 13.76 27.02
C ASP A 36 19.67 15.17 27.53
N ASP A 37 19.57 15.28 28.85
CA ASP A 37 20.25 16.33 29.60
C ASP A 37 21.76 16.15 29.43
N ASP A 38 22.38 17.02 28.64
CA ASP A 38 23.74 17.47 28.95
C ASP A 38 23.98 18.88 28.38
N ALA A 39 24.16 19.77 29.34
CA ALA A 39 24.37 21.19 29.17
C ALA A 39 25.78 21.50 28.64
N ASP A 40 25.81 22.53 27.77
CA ASP A 40 26.85 23.53 27.60
C ASP A 40 28.31 23.17 27.94
N GLN A 41 29.17 23.10 26.91
CA GLN A 41 30.41 23.89 26.88
C GLN A 41 31.05 23.93 25.48
N PRO A 42 31.70 25.04 25.10
CA PRO A 42 32.26 25.24 23.78
C PRO A 42 33.61 24.55 23.62
N VAL A 43 33.77 23.75 22.56
CA VAL A 43 35.05 23.09 22.24
C VAL A 43 35.88 23.98 21.34
N THR A 44 36.97 24.47 21.89
CA THR A 44 38.10 25.00 21.15
C THR A 44 38.91 23.87 20.52
N GLN A 45 39.28 24.10 19.25
CA GLN A 45 40.21 23.24 18.49
C GLN A 45 41.58 23.20 19.16
N GLU A 46 42.13 21.98 19.32
CA GLU A 46 43.58 21.78 19.31
C GLU A 46 43.91 20.43 18.67
N SER A 47 44.74 20.51 17.66
CA SER A 47 45.33 19.43 16.90
C SER A 47 46.54 18.85 17.66
N THR A 48 46.60 17.53 17.81
CA THR A 48 47.90 16.86 18.07
C THR A 48 47.95 15.52 17.36
N SER A 49 48.91 15.43 16.48
CA SER A 49 49.44 14.26 15.81
C SER A 49 50.25 13.38 16.81
N VAL A 50 50.06 12.06 16.77
CA VAL A 50 51.07 11.11 17.31
C VAL A 50 51.21 9.94 16.36
N GLU A 51 52.48 9.61 16.21
CA GLU A 51 53.13 8.74 15.27
C GLU A 51 52.85 7.24 15.48
N VAL A 52 53.14 6.53 14.42
CA VAL A 52 53.26 5.09 14.19
C VAL A 52 54.32 4.47 15.09
N ASP A 53 54.12 3.28 15.61
CA ASP A 53 55.21 2.35 15.94
C ASP A 53 54.85 0.94 15.43
N ASP A 54 55.81 0.42 14.68
CA ASP A 54 55.90 -0.90 14.08
C ASP A 54 56.32 -1.93 15.13
N GLY A 55 55.88 -3.18 14.95
CA GLY A 55 56.64 -4.25 15.60
C GLY A 55 55.96 -5.62 15.66
N VAL A 56 56.41 -6.43 14.75
CA VAL A 56 56.94 -7.82 14.89
C VAL A 56 55.98 -8.99 14.66
N GLU A 57 56.29 -9.68 13.57
CA GLU A 57 55.98 -11.05 13.18
C GLU A 57 56.32 -12.11 14.25
N GLN A 58 55.51 -13.16 14.28
CA GLN A 58 56.08 -14.50 14.52
C GLN A 58 55.24 -15.60 13.84
N ASP A 59 55.92 -16.26 12.90
CA ASP A 59 55.62 -17.55 12.31
C ASP A 59 55.48 -18.68 13.34
N SER A 60 54.60 -19.64 13.06
CA SER A 60 54.85 -21.04 13.42
C SER A 60 54.13 -21.99 12.48
N GLU A 61 54.89 -22.55 11.57
CA GLU A 61 54.61 -23.79 10.83
C GLU A 61 54.43 -24.96 11.80
N VAL A 62 53.48 -25.85 11.52
CA VAL A 62 53.55 -27.25 11.97
C VAL A 62 53.06 -28.19 10.87
N GLU A 63 53.91 -29.08 10.55
CA GLU A 63 54.00 -30.14 9.56
C GLU A 63 52.79 -31.05 9.37
N GLU A 64 52.62 -31.44 8.13
CA GLU A 64 51.93 -32.66 7.67
C GLU A 64 52.69 -33.92 8.06
N LYS A 65 51.94 -34.98 8.40
CA LYS A 65 52.32 -36.35 7.98
C LYS A 65 51.12 -37.31 7.94
N PRO A 66 51.07 -38.19 6.94
CA PRO A 66 49.93 -39.03 6.62
C PRO A 66 49.97 -40.38 7.34
N SER A 67 48.79 -40.97 7.53
CA SER A 67 48.68 -42.42 7.78
C SER A 67 47.57 -43.00 6.89
N GLU A 68 48.01 -43.84 5.99
CA GLU A 68 47.20 -44.83 5.29
C GLU A 68 46.60 -45.82 6.27
N ASP A 69 45.31 -46.11 6.14
CA ASP A 69 44.85 -47.48 6.28
C ASP A 69 43.56 -47.68 5.49
N GLY A 70 43.54 -48.70 4.66
CA GLY A 70 42.48 -49.04 3.74
C GLY A 70 41.36 -49.80 4.43
N GLY A 71 40.16 -49.47 4.03
CA GLY A 71 38.95 -50.22 4.25
C GLY A 71 37.96 -49.88 3.17
N GLU A 72 37.78 -50.77 2.21
CA GLU A 72 36.69 -50.71 1.26
C GLU A 72 35.35 -50.74 2.01
N PRO A 73 34.41 -49.80 1.75
CA PRO A 73 33.02 -50.01 2.11
C PRO A 73 32.30 -50.67 0.92
N GLU A 74 31.63 -51.73 1.27
CA GLU A 74 30.67 -52.43 0.45
C GLU A 74 29.73 -51.47 -0.28
N SER A 75 29.51 -51.72 -1.56
CA SER A 75 28.56 -51.07 -2.41
C SER A 75 27.14 -51.30 -1.89
N GLU A 76 26.56 -50.36 -1.16
CA GLU A 76 25.12 -50.28 -1.01
C GLU A 76 24.46 -50.04 -2.38
N GLU A 77 23.67 -50.98 -2.80
CA GLU A 77 22.80 -50.95 -3.95
C GLU A 77 21.82 -49.80 -3.78
N VAL A 78 22.10 -48.64 -4.39
CA VAL A 78 21.18 -47.51 -4.46
C VAL A 78 19.95 -48.00 -5.20
N ALA A 79 18.84 -48.15 -4.47
CA ALA A 79 17.53 -48.39 -5.05
C ALA A 79 17.26 -47.32 -6.14
N PRO A 80 16.69 -47.69 -7.29
CA PRO A 80 16.40 -46.73 -8.34
C PRO A 80 15.48 -45.66 -7.77
N ALA A 81 15.91 -44.41 -7.89
CA ALA A 81 15.10 -43.26 -7.60
C ALA A 81 13.73 -43.44 -8.30
N THR A 82 12.69 -43.56 -7.52
CA THR A 82 11.32 -43.52 -8.01
C THR A 82 11.17 -42.16 -8.67
N THR A 83 11.26 -42.11 -9.98
CA THR A 83 10.85 -40.94 -10.76
C THR A 83 9.42 -40.64 -10.34
N ALA A 84 9.24 -39.51 -9.67
CA ALA A 84 7.91 -38.95 -9.40
C ALA A 84 7.11 -38.92 -10.71
N PRO A 85 5.82 -39.17 -10.71
CA PRO A 85 5.02 -39.14 -11.91
C PRO A 85 5.19 -37.76 -12.55
N ARG A 86 5.62 -37.75 -13.79
CA ARG A 86 5.78 -36.54 -14.61
C ARG A 86 4.40 -35.92 -14.75
N ALA A 87 4.21 -34.78 -14.11
CA ALA A 87 2.93 -34.11 -14.11
C ALA A 87 2.63 -33.49 -15.47
N LEU A 88 1.38 -33.49 -15.81
CA LEU A 88 0.81 -32.72 -16.91
C LEU A 88 1.19 -31.23 -16.75
N GLY A 89 1.92 -30.66 -17.70
CA GLY A 89 2.13 -29.22 -17.78
C GLY A 89 3.53 -28.68 -17.48
N THR A 90 4.57 -29.51 -17.32
CA THR A 90 5.95 -29.05 -17.04
C THR A 90 6.83 -28.84 -18.29
N ASP A 91 6.43 -29.34 -19.45
CA ASP A 91 7.18 -29.22 -20.73
C ASP A 91 6.63 -28.10 -21.62
N TRP A 92 6.20 -27.01 -21.05
CA TRP A 92 5.97 -25.81 -21.83
C TRP A 92 7.34 -25.26 -22.24
N GLY A 93 7.67 -25.39 -23.52
CA GLY A 93 8.99 -25.05 -24.02
C GLY A 93 9.50 -23.67 -23.61
N PRO A 94 10.78 -23.36 -23.82
CA PRO A 94 11.46 -22.17 -23.32
C PRO A 94 10.85 -20.83 -23.82
N ASP A 95 9.93 -20.84 -24.76
CA ASP A 95 9.36 -19.64 -25.40
C ASP A 95 7.95 -19.30 -24.90
N THR A 96 7.57 -19.69 -23.68
CA THR A 96 6.23 -19.37 -23.15
C THR A 96 6.05 -17.89 -22.80
N GLY A 97 7.13 -17.13 -22.68
CA GLY A 97 7.11 -15.71 -22.30
C GLY A 97 6.93 -15.46 -20.80
N PHE A 98 6.96 -16.54 -19.99
CA PHE A 98 6.87 -16.50 -18.53
C PHE A 98 8.01 -17.31 -17.91
N ARG A 99 8.11 -17.25 -16.57
CA ARG A 99 9.05 -18.07 -15.80
C ARG A 99 8.76 -19.57 -16.01
N PRO A 100 9.77 -20.45 -15.84
CA PRO A 100 9.57 -21.89 -15.97
C PRO A 100 8.44 -22.41 -15.08
N GLY A 101 7.56 -23.24 -15.60
CA GLY A 101 6.42 -23.80 -14.87
C GLY A 101 5.20 -22.89 -14.75
N VAL A 102 5.26 -21.65 -15.27
CA VAL A 102 4.13 -20.70 -15.29
C VAL A 102 3.44 -20.74 -16.65
N MET A 103 2.12 -20.93 -16.64
CA MET A 103 1.30 -20.86 -17.84
C MET A 103 -0.06 -20.25 -17.52
N PHE A 104 -0.34 -19.08 -18.07
CA PHE A 104 -1.64 -18.42 -17.96
C PHE A 104 -2.55 -18.80 -19.13
N PHE A 105 -3.86 -18.70 -18.91
CA PHE A 105 -4.90 -19.15 -19.82
C PHE A 105 -4.75 -18.55 -21.24
N ASP A 106 -4.63 -17.24 -21.35
CA ASP A 106 -4.55 -16.57 -22.65
C ASP A 106 -3.30 -17.01 -23.42
N ARG A 107 -2.18 -17.21 -22.73
CA ARG A 107 -0.95 -17.68 -23.36
C ARG A 107 -1.06 -19.13 -23.83
N ALA A 108 -1.66 -19.99 -23.02
CA ALA A 108 -1.94 -21.37 -23.42
C ALA A 108 -2.82 -21.43 -24.68
N LYS A 109 -3.83 -20.58 -24.74
CA LYS A 109 -4.72 -20.43 -25.88
C LYS A 109 -4.00 -19.94 -27.14
N GLU A 110 -3.12 -18.94 -27.01
CA GLU A 110 -2.28 -18.46 -28.12
C GLU A 110 -1.36 -19.56 -28.68
N LEU A 111 -0.82 -20.40 -27.81
CA LEU A 111 0.06 -21.52 -28.15
C LEU A 111 -0.72 -22.76 -28.61
N GLY A 112 -2.06 -22.75 -28.53
CA GLY A 112 -2.90 -23.89 -28.88
C GLY A 112 -2.72 -25.10 -27.97
N LEU A 113 -2.41 -24.86 -26.68
CA LEU A 113 -2.22 -25.92 -25.70
C LEU A 113 -3.58 -26.35 -25.13
N GLU A 114 -3.78 -27.65 -25.02
CA GLU A 114 -4.94 -28.22 -24.31
C GLU A 114 -4.53 -28.53 -22.88
N ILE A 115 -5.10 -27.77 -21.92
CA ILE A 115 -4.82 -27.88 -20.47
C ILE A 115 -6.14 -28.17 -19.74
N ASP A 116 -6.10 -29.10 -18.80
CA ASP A 116 -7.19 -29.27 -17.83
C ASP A 116 -7.06 -28.19 -16.74
N TRP A 117 -7.91 -27.19 -16.82
CA TRP A 117 -7.90 -26.03 -15.92
C TRP A 117 -8.58 -26.28 -14.57
N GLY A 118 -9.33 -27.39 -14.44
CA GLY A 118 -10.12 -27.70 -13.26
C GLY A 118 -11.28 -26.74 -13.01
N GLU A 119 -11.93 -26.87 -11.85
CA GLU A 119 -13.13 -26.11 -11.49
C GLU A 119 -12.82 -24.66 -11.04
N ARG A 120 -11.58 -24.35 -10.69
CA ARG A 120 -11.16 -23.02 -10.25
C ARG A 120 -11.06 -21.98 -11.37
N CYS A 121 -11.18 -22.42 -12.63
CA CYS A 121 -11.04 -21.60 -13.82
C CYS A 121 -12.32 -21.56 -14.64
N ASP A 122 -12.80 -20.37 -14.95
CA ASP A 122 -13.81 -20.15 -15.98
C ASP A 122 -13.14 -20.09 -17.36
N THR A 123 -13.18 -21.18 -18.11
CA THR A 123 -12.53 -21.30 -19.42
C THR A 123 -13.19 -20.48 -20.52
N ASP A 124 -14.41 -19.99 -20.33
CA ASP A 124 -15.05 -19.08 -21.28
C ASP A 124 -14.46 -17.66 -21.14
N ARG A 125 -14.07 -17.29 -19.94
CA ARG A 125 -13.47 -15.99 -19.61
C ARG A 125 -11.94 -16.02 -19.54
N GLY A 126 -11.34 -17.16 -19.22
CA GLY A 126 -9.91 -17.32 -18.94
C GLY A 126 -9.51 -16.76 -17.57
N THR A 127 -10.47 -16.58 -16.65
CA THR A 127 -10.25 -16.01 -15.33
C THR A 127 -10.66 -16.99 -14.23
N LEU A 128 -10.18 -16.75 -13.01
CA LEU A 128 -10.61 -17.51 -11.84
C LEU A 128 -12.14 -17.50 -11.73
N ALA A 129 -12.72 -18.64 -11.33
CA ALA A 129 -14.17 -18.82 -11.15
C ALA A 129 -14.66 -18.24 -9.81
N ILE A 130 -14.47 -16.92 -9.65
CA ILE A 130 -14.91 -16.12 -8.50
C ILE A 130 -15.87 -15.02 -8.96
N PRO A 131 -16.82 -14.57 -8.12
CA PRO A 131 -17.83 -13.59 -8.49
C PRO A 131 -17.26 -12.15 -8.56
N SER A 132 -16.23 -11.96 -9.37
CA SER A 132 -15.64 -10.68 -9.69
C SER A 132 -15.49 -10.52 -11.20
N PHE A 133 -15.91 -9.37 -11.74
CA PHE A 133 -15.68 -9.07 -13.16
C PHE A 133 -14.19 -9.00 -13.48
N PHE A 134 -13.40 -8.44 -12.57
CA PHE A 134 -11.95 -8.29 -12.69
C PHE A 134 -11.17 -9.49 -12.12
N ALA A 135 -11.80 -10.66 -12.01
CA ALA A 135 -11.14 -11.89 -11.58
C ALA A 135 -9.84 -12.15 -12.37
N GLY A 136 -8.80 -12.64 -11.72
CA GLY A 136 -7.50 -12.92 -12.29
C GLY A 136 -7.47 -13.97 -13.37
N ALA A 137 -6.43 -13.90 -14.21
CA ALA A 137 -6.19 -14.96 -15.18
C ALA A 137 -5.94 -16.29 -14.45
N CYS A 138 -6.49 -17.38 -15.00
CA CYS A 138 -6.17 -18.70 -14.51
C CYS A 138 -4.69 -19.02 -14.78
N ALA A 139 -3.99 -19.48 -13.75
CA ALA A 139 -2.73 -20.20 -13.91
C ALA A 139 -3.01 -21.70 -14.04
N ALA A 140 -2.29 -22.37 -14.92
CA ALA A 140 -2.44 -23.81 -15.13
C ALA A 140 -2.08 -24.60 -13.86
N PRO A 141 -2.85 -25.65 -13.52
CA PRO A 141 -2.50 -26.50 -12.40
C PRO A 141 -1.11 -27.09 -12.57
N TYR A 142 -0.27 -26.94 -11.58
CA TYR A 142 1.08 -27.46 -11.57
C TYR A 142 1.16 -28.76 -10.77
N GLY A 143 1.69 -29.81 -11.36
CA GLY A 143 1.84 -31.11 -10.70
C GLY A 143 3.27 -31.63 -10.75
N GLY A 144 4.26 -30.76 -11.07
CA GLY A 144 5.69 -31.10 -11.07
C GLY A 144 6.33 -30.93 -9.70
N TRP A 145 7.63 -31.15 -9.65
CA TRP A 145 8.42 -30.84 -8.46
C TRP A 145 8.67 -29.32 -8.36
N ASN A 146 8.43 -28.78 -7.19
CA ASN A 146 8.47 -27.33 -6.97
C ASN A 146 9.83 -26.79 -6.47
N GLY A 147 10.89 -27.57 -6.57
CA GLY A 147 12.23 -27.15 -6.13
C GLY A 147 12.53 -27.40 -4.64
N GLY A 148 11.52 -27.69 -3.83
CA GLY A 148 11.67 -27.92 -2.38
C GLY A 148 12.02 -26.62 -1.64
N ALA A 149 13.09 -26.62 -0.85
CA ALA A 149 13.56 -25.45 -0.12
C ALA A 149 14.36 -24.52 -1.08
N THR A 150 13.66 -23.62 -1.74
CA THR A 150 14.22 -22.73 -2.77
C THR A 150 14.73 -21.39 -2.24
N ASP A 151 14.28 -20.99 -1.04
CA ASP A 151 14.70 -19.77 -0.36
C ASP A 151 14.45 -19.90 1.16
N ARG A 152 14.85 -18.89 1.96
CA ARG A 152 14.50 -18.83 3.36
C ARG A 152 12.97 -18.94 3.53
N GLY A 153 12.53 -19.61 4.58
CA GLY A 153 11.10 -19.75 4.86
C GLY A 153 10.31 -20.58 3.86
N VAL A 154 10.93 -21.17 2.83
CA VAL A 154 10.28 -21.98 1.80
C VAL A 154 10.68 -23.43 1.94
N THR A 155 9.68 -24.33 1.90
CA THR A 155 9.87 -25.79 1.84
C THR A 155 9.13 -26.37 0.64
N GLU A 156 9.15 -27.70 0.49
CA GLU A 156 8.34 -28.40 -0.52
C GLU A 156 6.84 -28.19 -0.29
N ASP A 157 6.40 -28.09 0.98
CA ASP A 157 5.00 -28.09 1.35
C ASP A 157 4.50 -26.74 1.87
N SER A 158 5.40 -25.80 2.23
CA SER A 158 5.00 -24.57 2.91
C SER A 158 5.82 -23.34 2.57
N ILE A 159 5.21 -22.17 2.78
CA ILE A 159 5.81 -20.83 2.73
C ILE A 159 5.53 -20.18 4.08
N ARG A 160 6.58 -19.90 4.87
CA ARG A 160 6.42 -19.24 6.18
C ARG A 160 6.23 -17.74 5.99
N ILE A 161 5.11 -17.23 6.50
CA ILE A 161 4.74 -15.81 6.51
C ILE A 161 4.53 -15.37 7.96
N VAL A 162 5.10 -14.24 8.32
CA VAL A 162 4.76 -13.55 9.56
C VAL A 162 3.84 -12.39 9.23
N TRP A 163 2.69 -12.31 9.93
CA TRP A 163 1.81 -11.16 9.85
C TRP A 163 1.90 -10.38 11.17
N TRP A 164 2.40 -9.16 11.09
CA TRP A 164 2.50 -8.28 12.23
C TRP A 164 1.19 -7.49 12.41
N LEU A 165 0.66 -7.48 13.64
CA LEU A 165 -0.53 -6.71 14.02
C LEU A 165 -0.21 -5.82 15.22
N PRO A 166 -0.83 -4.61 15.33
CA PRO A 166 -0.70 -3.77 16.51
C PRO A 166 -1.38 -4.41 17.73
N GLN A 167 -1.09 -3.90 18.91
CA GLN A 167 -1.82 -4.28 20.13
C GLN A 167 -3.19 -3.59 20.16
N ASP A 168 -4.24 -4.28 20.65
CA ASP A 168 -5.56 -3.68 20.89
C ASP A 168 -5.50 -2.48 21.86
N VAL A 169 -4.49 -2.45 22.71
CA VAL A 169 -4.27 -1.37 23.70
C VAL A 169 -3.32 -0.28 23.20
N ASP A 170 -2.91 -0.32 21.93
CA ASP A 170 -2.11 0.77 21.35
C ASP A 170 -2.87 2.10 21.43
N PRO A 171 -2.33 3.12 22.12
CA PRO A 171 -3.09 4.36 22.39
C PRO A 171 -3.36 5.18 21.12
N ILE A 172 -2.51 5.05 20.09
CA ILE A 172 -2.70 5.76 18.83
C ILE A 172 -3.76 5.05 18.00
N MET A 173 -3.68 3.72 17.88
CA MET A 173 -4.71 2.94 17.18
C MET A 173 -6.07 3.11 17.86
N ALA A 174 -6.14 3.01 19.18
CA ALA A 174 -7.38 3.23 19.95
C ALA A 174 -7.97 4.64 19.74
N TYR A 175 -7.12 5.65 19.57
CA TYR A 175 -7.56 7.02 19.27
C TYR A 175 -8.16 7.14 17.86
N LEU A 176 -7.50 6.53 16.87
CA LEU A 176 -7.97 6.49 15.47
C LEU A 176 -9.29 5.71 15.34
N THR A 177 -9.32 4.49 15.84
CA THR A 177 -10.50 3.60 15.73
C THR A 177 -11.71 4.12 16.48
N SER A 178 -11.50 4.73 17.66
CA SER A 178 -12.60 5.34 18.43
C SER A 178 -13.25 6.52 17.70
N ALA A 179 -12.51 7.26 16.89
CA ALA A 179 -13.04 8.41 16.16
C ALA A 179 -14.10 7.99 15.12
N ILE A 180 -14.01 6.80 14.57
CA ILE A 180 -14.91 6.25 13.55
C ILE A 180 -15.76 5.07 14.05
N TYR A 181 -15.68 4.75 15.35
CA TYR A 181 -16.41 3.63 15.96
C TYR A 181 -16.06 2.25 15.38
N ASN A 182 -14.81 2.06 14.93
CA ASN A 182 -14.31 0.75 14.56
C ASN A 182 -14.05 -0.05 15.85
N ASP A 183 -14.67 -1.23 15.97
CA ASP A 183 -14.61 -2.08 17.15
C ASP A 183 -13.98 -3.46 16.90
N ASP A 184 -13.39 -3.69 15.71
CA ASP A 184 -12.63 -4.89 15.43
C ASP A 184 -11.43 -5.02 16.35
N THR A 185 -11.18 -6.25 16.79
CA THR A 185 -10.04 -6.60 17.64
C THR A 185 -8.95 -7.33 16.85
N THR A 186 -7.75 -7.38 17.39
CA THR A 186 -6.63 -8.17 16.83
C THR A 186 -7.03 -9.66 16.64
N ALA A 187 -7.90 -10.20 17.49
CA ALA A 187 -8.40 -11.57 17.33
C ALA A 187 -9.39 -11.70 16.16
N ASP A 188 -10.17 -10.67 15.86
CA ASP A 188 -11.05 -10.62 14.70
C ASP A 188 -10.23 -10.49 13.42
N ASP A 189 -9.19 -9.66 13.45
CA ASP A 189 -8.22 -9.53 12.35
C ASP A 189 -7.55 -10.88 12.06
N GLU A 190 -6.99 -11.57 13.08
CA GLU A 190 -6.38 -12.90 12.91
C GLU A 190 -7.33 -13.90 12.26
N HIS A 191 -8.57 -13.97 12.75
CA HIS A 191 -9.56 -14.90 12.20
C HIS A 191 -9.85 -14.59 10.72
N THR A 192 -10.00 -13.32 10.39
CA THR A 192 -10.29 -12.87 9.03
C THR A 192 -9.10 -13.10 8.09
N ILE A 193 -7.87 -12.84 8.55
CA ILE A 193 -6.64 -13.13 7.79
C ILE A 193 -6.57 -14.61 7.42
N ARG A 194 -6.81 -15.52 8.39
CA ARG A 194 -6.79 -16.97 8.13
C ARG A 194 -7.85 -17.39 7.11
N GLY A 195 -9.05 -16.83 7.19
CA GLY A 195 -10.10 -17.07 6.19
C GLY A 195 -9.75 -16.55 4.80
N LEU A 196 -9.12 -15.38 4.70
CA LEU A 196 -8.64 -14.87 3.42
C LEU A 196 -7.56 -15.77 2.80
N LEU A 197 -6.60 -16.26 3.60
CA LEU A 197 -5.59 -17.20 3.08
C LEU A 197 -6.22 -18.46 2.53
N GLU A 198 -7.22 -19.03 3.24
CA GLU A 198 -7.98 -20.21 2.78
C GLU A 198 -8.69 -19.97 1.44
N TYR A 199 -9.31 -18.79 1.30
CA TYR A 199 -9.91 -18.35 0.04
C TYR A 199 -8.88 -18.28 -1.08
N TYR A 200 -7.75 -17.59 -0.87
CA TYR A 200 -6.70 -17.43 -1.88
C TYR A 200 -6.05 -18.75 -2.25
N GLU A 201 -5.74 -19.62 -1.30
CA GLU A 201 -5.16 -20.96 -1.55
C GLU A 201 -6.10 -21.85 -2.37
N THR A 202 -7.42 -21.68 -2.21
CA THR A 202 -8.41 -22.45 -2.98
C THR A 202 -8.38 -22.10 -4.46
N TYR A 203 -8.20 -20.83 -4.81
CA TYR A 203 -8.34 -20.38 -6.20
C TYR A 203 -7.01 -20.16 -6.91
N TYR A 204 -5.95 -19.77 -6.22
CA TYR A 204 -4.67 -19.43 -6.81
C TYR A 204 -3.74 -20.64 -6.92
N GLU A 205 -2.82 -20.63 -7.90
CA GLU A 205 -1.80 -21.66 -8.01
C GLU A 205 -0.66 -21.37 -7.04
N THR A 206 -0.39 -22.32 -6.15
CA THR A 206 0.65 -22.22 -5.10
C THR A 206 1.78 -23.21 -5.29
N TYR A 207 1.76 -23.95 -6.40
CA TYR A 207 2.78 -24.94 -6.74
C TYR A 207 2.97 -26.03 -5.67
N GLY A 208 1.85 -26.42 -5.04
CA GLY A 208 1.81 -27.49 -4.00
C GLY A 208 2.20 -27.02 -2.60
N ARG A 209 2.38 -25.72 -2.39
CA ARG A 209 2.67 -25.15 -1.06
C ARG A 209 1.43 -24.52 -0.45
N SER A 210 1.38 -24.51 0.88
CA SER A 210 0.44 -23.71 1.68
C SER A 210 1.19 -22.65 2.48
N VAL A 211 0.48 -21.60 2.91
CA VAL A 211 1.08 -20.58 3.79
C VAL A 211 1.08 -21.08 5.23
N ASP A 212 2.26 -21.18 5.82
CA ASP A 212 2.45 -21.39 7.26
C ASP A 212 2.48 -20.02 7.95
N LEU A 213 1.29 -19.58 8.42
CA LEU A 213 1.06 -18.25 8.95
C LEU A 213 1.35 -18.16 10.45
N THR A 214 2.26 -17.28 10.82
CA THR A 214 2.45 -16.81 12.20
C THR A 214 1.89 -15.41 12.37
N ILE A 215 0.94 -15.22 13.30
CA ILE A 215 0.51 -13.89 13.73
C ILE A 215 1.45 -13.41 14.84
N MET A 216 2.04 -12.25 14.65
CA MET A 216 2.89 -11.59 15.64
C MET A 216 2.24 -10.29 16.10
N ILE A 217 1.98 -10.18 17.40
CA ILE A 217 1.51 -8.93 17.99
C ILE A 217 2.73 -8.09 18.36
N GLY A 218 2.74 -6.82 17.95
CA GLY A 218 3.82 -5.89 18.24
C GLY A 218 4.10 -5.78 19.74
N SER A 219 5.36 -5.64 20.12
CA SER A 219 5.78 -5.56 21.54
C SER A 219 5.62 -4.16 22.15
N GLY A 220 5.59 -3.13 21.30
CA GLY A 220 5.40 -1.72 21.66
C GLY A 220 4.23 -1.08 20.90
N ASN A 221 4.08 0.25 21.06
CA ASN A 221 3.14 0.99 20.23
C ASN A 221 3.71 1.21 18.82
N ILE A 222 2.84 1.58 17.88
CA ILE A 222 3.19 1.75 16.47
C ILE A 222 4.16 2.91 16.18
N LEU A 223 4.51 3.70 17.18
CA LEU A 223 5.50 4.79 17.12
C LEU A 223 6.88 4.40 17.66
N ASP A 224 6.98 3.31 18.45
CA ASP A 224 8.20 2.97 19.18
C ASP A 224 9.24 2.32 18.27
N PRO A 225 10.31 3.03 17.88
CA PRO A 225 11.32 2.48 16.98
C PRO A 225 12.21 1.42 17.67
N ALA A 226 12.32 1.42 18.99
CA ALA A 226 13.11 0.43 19.71
C ALA A 226 12.36 -0.91 19.78
N ALA A 227 11.06 -0.87 20.12
CA ALA A 227 10.21 -2.05 20.07
C ALA A 227 10.10 -2.60 18.65
N ALA A 228 9.92 -1.73 17.64
CA ALA A 228 9.88 -2.11 16.24
C ALA A 228 11.14 -2.88 15.79
N ARG A 229 12.34 -2.42 16.14
CA ARG A 229 13.59 -3.16 15.85
C ARG A 229 13.65 -4.47 16.61
N ALA A 230 13.26 -4.50 17.88
CA ALA A 230 13.25 -5.74 18.66
C ALA A 230 12.28 -6.79 18.07
N ASP A 231 11.12 -6.34 17.58
CA ASP A 231 10.17 -7.19 16.87
C ASP A 231 10.75 -7.77 15.58
N ALA A 232 11.45 -6.98 14.78
CA ALA A 232 12.13 -7.46 13.56
C ALA A 232 13.24 -8.48 13.86
N VAL A 233 14.00 -8.27 14.94
CA VAL A 233 15.00 -9.27 15.42
C VAL A 233 14.30 -10.57 15.78
N LYS A 234 13.18 -10.50 16.50
CA LYS A 234 12.41 -11.67 16.89
C LYS A 234 11.85 -12.41 15.67
N VAL A 235 11.38 -11.68 14.64
CA VAL A 235 10.92 -12.27 13.38
C VAL A 235 12.00 -13.14 12.76
N ASP A 236 13.24 -12.66 12.70
CA ASP A 236 14.36 -13.39 12.14
C ASP A 236 14.75 -14.62 12.99
N GLU A 237 14.94 -14.41 14.29
CA GLU A 237 15.49 -15.43 15.19
C GLU A 237 14.50 -16.56 15.52
N GLU A 238 13.19 -16.27 15.62
CA GLU A 238 12.20 -17.24 16.06
C GLU A 238 11.40 -17.85 14.91
N PHE A 239 11.17 -17.11 13.82
CA PHE A 239 10.23 -17.52 12.77
C PHE A 239 10.89 -17.78 11.42
N ASP A 240 12.02 -17.13 11.10
CA ASP A 240 12.77 -17.29 9.84
C ASP A 240 11.82 -17.32 8.61
N PRO A 241 10.98 -16.29 8.37
CA PRO A 241 9.97 -16.30 7.32
C PRO A 241 10.54 -16.01 5.94
N PHE A 242 9.80 -16.40 4.91
CA PHE A 242 10.01 -15.93 3.55
C PHE A 242 9.72 -14.43 3.42
N MET A 243 8.62 -13.97 4.03
CA MET A 243 8.14 -12.59 3.94
C MET A 243 7.36 -12.20 5.19
N VAL A 244 7.37 -10.89 5.49
CA VAL A 244 6.52 -10.28 6.51
C VAL A 244 5.39 -9.49 5.84
N ILE A 245 4.20 -9.53 6.39
CA ILE A 245 3.07 -8.67 5.99
C ILE A 245 2.71 -7.79 7.18
N GLY A 246 2.51 -6.49 6.93
CA GLY A 246 2.22 -5.51 7.96
C GLY A 246 3.43 -5.12 8.81
N GLY A 247 3.23 -4.14 9.68
CA GLY A 247 4.27 -3.58 10.54
C GLY A 247 3.79 -2.31 11.23
N PRO A 248 4.59 -1.73 12.15
CA PRO A 248 4.25 -0.47 12.78
C PRO A 248 4.24 0.64 11.75
N THR A 249 3.06 1.22 11.54
CA THR A 249 2.78 2.14 10.43
C THR A 249 3.41 3.54 10.59
N LEU A 250 3.97 3.84 11.76
CA LEU A 250 4.47 5.18 12.11
C LEU A 250 5.99 5.25 12.29
N THR A 251 6.71 4.15 12.04
CA THR A 251 8.17 4.10 12.06
C THR A 251 8.71 3.16 10.99
N ASN A 252 9.82 3.52 10.36
CA ASN A 252 10.53 2.64 9.42
C ASN A 252 11.49 1.65 10.11
N ALA A 253 11.65 1.74 11.42
CA ALA A 253 12.64 0.98 12.18
C ALA A 253 12.45 -0.55 12.05
N PHE A 254 11.22 -1.02 11.93
CA PHE A 254 10.89 -2.42 11.69
C PHE A 254 11.34 -2.88 10.30
N ALA A 255 10.93 -2.14 9.26
CA ALA A 255 11.29 -2.42 7.89
C ALA A 255 12.82 -2.37 7.68
N GLU A 256 13.49 -1.35 8.23
CA GLU A 256 14.94 -1.19 8.12
C GLU A 256 15.69 -2.39 8.73
N GLU A 257 15.25 -2.87 9.90
CA GLU A 257 15.85 -4.01 10.57
C GLU A 257 15.56 -5.33 9.84
N LEU A 258 14.32 -5.53 9.32
CA LEU A 258 14.00 -6.68 8.47
C LEU A 258 14.89 -6.74 7.23
N HIS A 259 15.05 -5.60 6.54
CA HIS A 259 15.85 -5.52 5.32
C HIS A 259 17.34 -5.74 5.59
N ALA A 260 17.86 -5.28 6.74
CA ALA A 260 19.22 -5.56 7.16
C ALA A 260 19.46 -7.07 7.40
N ARG A 261 18.39 -7.83 7.66
CA ARG A 261 18.39 -9.30 7.85
C ARG A 261 18.01 -10.07 6.59
N GLY A 262 17.75 -9.37 5.46
CA GLY A 262 17.36 -9.99 4.19
C GLY A 262 15.94 -10.56 4.21
N ILE A 263 15.02 -9.97 4.98
CA ILE A 263 13.62 -10.37 5.05
C ILE A 263 12.78 -9.33 4.31
N PRO A 264 12.13 -9.70 3.19
CA PRO A 264 11.24 -8.80 2.49
C PRO A 264 9.93 -8.60 3.21
N CYS A 265 9.25 -7.48 2.91
CA CYS A 265 7.96 -7.21 3.52
C CYS A 265 6.98 -6.47 2.60
N ILE A 266 5.68 -6.64 2.91
CA ILE A 266 4.58 -5.89 2.29
C ILE A 266 3.97 -4.97 3.35
N SER A 267 3.97 -3.65 3.10
CA SER A 267 3.35 -2.63 3.97
C SER A 267 3.85 -2.67 5.42
N CYS A 268 5.15 -2.80 5.62
CA CYS A 268 5.78 -2.97 6.93
C CYS A 268 6.25 -1.66 7.59
N GLY A 269 5.90 -0.52 7.02
CA GLY A 269 6.24 0.81 7.53
C GLY A 269 5.65 1.92 6.67
N PRO A 270 5.91 3.18 7.02
CA PRO A 270 5.36 4.34 6.33
C PRO A 270 5.90 4.57 4.90
N GLY A 271 6.85 3.78 4.44
CA GLY A 271 7.51 3.92 3.15
C GLY A 271 8.86 4.62 3.25
N GLN A 272 9.67 4.43 2.23
CA GLN A 272 11.04 4.92 2.13
C GLN A 272 11.24 5.72 0.83
N THR A 273 12.44 6.29 0.66
CA THR A 273 12.77 7.00 -0.58
C THR A 273 13.03 6.02 -1.73
N PRO A 274 12.88 6.45 -2.99
CA PRO A 274 13.22 5.61 -4.14
C PRO A 274 14.68 5.12 -4.14
N GLU A 275 15.60 5.93 -3.61
CA GLU A 275 17.02 5.54 -3.43
C GLU A 275 17.15 4.34 -2.50
N TYR A 276 16.43 4.35 -1.38
CA TYR A 276 16.43 3.26 -0.42
C TYR A 276 15.99 1.93 -1.07
N TYR A 277 14.93 1.97 -1.87
CA TYR A 277 14.43 0.79 -2.56
C TYR A 277 15.38 0.31 -3.66
N ARG A 278 15.98 1.23 -4.43
CA ARG A 278 16.99 0.87 -5.45
C ARG A 278 18.23 0.20 -4.87
N GLU A 279 18.62 0.55 -3.67
CA GLU A 279 19.72 -0.10 -2.96
C GLU A 279 19.36 -1.47 -2.37
N ARG A 280 18.06 -1.77 -2.24
CA ARG A 280 17.51 -2.98 -1.61
C ARG A 280 16.39 -3.59 -2.45
N PRO A 281 16.70 -4.01 -3.69
CA PRO A 281 15.69 -4.52 -4.59
C PRO A 281 14.99 -5.75 -4.00
N GLY A 282 13.67 -5.78 -4.10
CA GLY A 282 12.86 -6.91 -3.62
C GLY A 282 12.62 -6.97 -2.12
N MET A 283 13.10 -5.97 -1.34
CA MET A 283 12.96 -6.02 0.13
C MET A 283 11.66 -5.41 0.64
N ALA A 284 11.03 -4.49 -0.06
CA ALA A 284 9.77 -3.91 0.39
C ALA A 284 8.84 -3.55 -0.76
N TYR A 285 7.55 -3.71 -0.51
CA TYR A 285 6.48 -3.31 -1.41
C TYR A 285 5.40 -2.61 -0.60
N THR A 286 4.88 -1.49 -1.11
CA THR A 286 3.75 -0.80 -0.49
C THR A 286 2.51 -0.91 -1.38
N LEU A 287 1.34 -0.97 -0.77
CA LEU A 287 0.07 -1.04 -1.50
C LEU A 287 -0.43 0.35 -1.91
N GLY A 288 0.02 1.38 -1.22
CA GLY A 288 -0.34 2.77 -1.46
C GLY A 288 0.62 3.51 -2.41
N LYS A 289 0.45 4.81 -2.51
CA LYS A 289 1.31 5.74 -3.25
C LYS A 289 2.48 6.21 -2.40
N GLY A 290 3.65 6.34 -2.99
CA GLY A 290 4.82 6.90 -2.31
C GLY A 290 4.64 8.38 -1.95
N PRO A 291 5.27 8.87 -0.86
CA PRO A 291 5.14 10.27 -0.44
C PRO A 291 5.60 11.27 -1.50
N GLN A 292 6.67 10.96 -2.23
CA GLN A 292 7.18 11.83 -3.30
C GLN A 292 6.27 11.81 -4.53
N GLN A 293 5.74 10.65 -4.88
CA GLN A 293 4.74 10.49 -5.95
C GLN A 293 3.47 11.29 -5.63
N LEU A 294 3.02 11.24 -4.37
CA LEU A 294 1.88 12.03 -3.92
C LEU A 294 2.15 13.54 -4.05
N ASN A 295 3.32 13.99 -3.63
CA ASN A 295 3.72 15.39 -3.78
C ASN A 295 3.70 15.85 -5.25
N MET A 296 4.19 15.03 -6.19
CA MET A 296 4.14 15.33 -7.63
C MET A 296 2.70 15.49 -8.13
N MET A 297 1.81 14.55 -7.77
CA MET A 297 0.40 14.58 -8.18
C MET A 297 -0.33 15.79 -7.59
N VAL A 298 -0.10 16.12 -6.32
CA VAL A 298 -0.69 17.30 -5.66
C VAL A 298 -0.19 18.58 -6.28
N ALA A 299 1.12 18.69 -6.57
CA ALA A 299 1.70 19.87 -7.20
C ALA A 299 1.15 20.08 -8.62
N GLU A 300 1.04 19.01 -9.42
CA GLU A 300 0.41 19.08 -10.74
C GLU A 300 -1.06 19.51 -10.64
N TYR A 301 -1.82 18.93 -9.71
CA TYR A 301 -3.22 19.31 -9.48
C TYR A 301 -3.36 20.79 -9.13
N ILE A 302 -2.60 21.27 -8.17
CA ILE A 302 -2.63 22.69 -7.76
C ILE A 302 -2.21 23.58 -8.93
N GLY A 303 -1.12 23.25 -9.61
CA GLY A 303 -0.58 24.02 -10.72
C GLY A 303 -1.52 24.12 -11.91
N LYS A 304 -2.12 23.01 -12.34
CA LYS A 304 -2.98 22.98 -13.53
C LYS A 304 -4.43 23.36 -13.27
N ARG A 305 -4.93 23.11 -12.05
CA ARG A 305 -6.36 23.25 -11.72
C ARG A 305 -6.69 24.50 -10.92
N LEU A 306 -5.74 25.03 -10.14
CA LEU A 306 -6.03 26.05 -9.12
C LEU A 306 -5.19 27.30 -9.23
N ALA A 307 -3.96 27.22 -9.74
CA ALA A 307 -3.02 28.34 -9.79
C ALA A 307 -3.55 29.48 -10.67
N GLY A 308 -3.41 30.73 -10.21
CA GLY A 308 -3.87 31.92 -10.92
C GLY A 308 -5.38 32.17 -10.91
N ASP A 309 -6.17 31.20 -10.48
CA ASP A 309 -7.63 31.30 -10.41
C ASP A 309 -8.10 31.82 -9.04
N PRO A 310 -9.26 32.51 -8.97
CA PRO A 310 -9.82 32.99 -7.70
C PRO A 310 -10.31 31.86 -6.80
N ALA A 311 -10.28 32.07 -5.47
CA ALA A 311 -10.72 31.14 -4.43
C ALA A 311 -12.25 31.07 -4.33
N ILE A 312 -12.93 30.66 -5.41
CA ILE A 312 -14.39 30.72 -5.55
C ILE A 312 -15.16 29.84 -4.57
N HIS A 313 -14.50 28.82 -4.02
CA HIS A 313 -15.11 27.88 -3.09
C HIS A 313 -14.88 28.22 -1.61
N ALA A 314 -14.17 29.31 -1.30
CA ALA A 314 -13.99 29.76 0.08
C ALA A 314 -15.34 30.11 0.74
N GLY A 315 -15.49 29.81 2.03
CA GLY A 315 -16.71 30.14 2.79
C GLY A 315 -16.86 31.65 2.99
N ASP A 316 -15.76 32.38 3.20
CA ASP A 316 -15.78 33.83 3.31
C ASP A 316 -15.96 34.49 1.93
N ALA A 317 -17.03 35.28 1.81
CA ALA A 317 -17.36 36.00 0.58
C ALA A 317 -16.26 37.01 0.18
N SER A 318 -15.47 37.52 1.12
CA SER A 318 -14.37 38.44 0.84
C SER A 318 -13.18 37.75 0.16
N MET A 319 -13.04 36.44 0.30
CA MET A 319 -12.01 35.64 -0.34
C MET A 319 -12.38 35.21 -1.76
N ARG A 320 -13.65 35.00 -2.05
CA ARG A 320 -14.15 34.37 -3.30
C ARG A 320 -13.76 35.08 -4.60
N GLY A 321 -13.45 36.33 -4.58
CA GLY A 321 -13.03 37.09 -5.76
C GLY A 321 -11.52 37.35 -5.83
N GLN A 322 -10.78 36.84 -4.88
CA GLN A 322 -9.32 37.01 -4.80
C GLN A 322 -8.61 35.81 -5.44
N GLU A 323 -7.52 36.05 -6.13
CA GLU A 323 -6.60 35.00 -6.55
C GLU A 323 -6.17 34.17 -5.33
N ARG A 324 -6.06 32.83 -5.50
CA ARG A 324 -5.69 31.94 -4.43
C ARG A 324 -4.35 32.30 -3.82
N ARG A 325 -4.33 32.40 -2.50
CA ARG A 325 -3.13 32.51 -1.69
C ARG A 325 -3.01 31.23 -0.90
N PHE A 326 -2.05 30.39 -1.29
CA PHE A 326 -1.88 29.06 -0.72
C PHE A 326 -1.15 29.13 0.61
N GLY A 327 -1.72 28.47 1.63
CA GLY A 327 -1.04 28.12 2.86
C GLY A 327 -0.95 26.60 2.98
N ARG A 328 0.00 26.10 3.74
CA ARG A 328 0.18 24.67 3.94
C ARG A 328 0.20 24.31 5.43
N ILE A 329 -0.57 23.27 5.79
CA ILE A 329 -0.53 22.61 7.09
C ILE A 329 -0.08 21.16 6.87
N TRP A 330 1.00 20.75 7.54
CA TRP A 330 1.57 19.43 7.34
C TRP A 330 2.07 18.79 8.64
N ASN A 331 2.03 17.44 8.69
CA ASN A 331 2.47 16.67 9.84
C ASN A 331 4.00 16.59 9.89
N LEU A 332 4.58 17.11 10.98
CA LEU A 332 6.01 16.97 11.27
C LEU A 332 6.25 15.70 12.07
N ALA A 333 6.56 14.70 11.38
CA ALA A 333 6.68 13.38 11.91
C ALA A 333 8.14 12.92 12.05
N SER A 334 9.03 13.41 11.17
CA SER A 334 10.44 13.05 11.15
C SER A 334 11.23 14.06 10.33
N ARG A 335 12.54 13.84 10.25
CA ARG A 335 13.39 14.58 9.32
C ARG A 335 12.93 14.40 7.86
N ALA A 336 12.51 13.20 7.50
CA ALA A 336 11.99 12.92 6.15
C ALA A 336 10.73 13.74 5.82
N SER A 337 9.87 14.07 6.80
CA SER A 337 8.73 14.97 6.60
C SER A 337 9.18 16.38 6.22
N VAL A 338 10.26 16.87 6.82
CA VAL A 338 10.84 18.20 6.49
C VAL A 338 11.37 18.20 5.06
N ASP A 339 12.11 17.15 4.68
CA ASP A 339 12.69 17.03 3.35
C ASP A 339 11.59 16.87 2.28
N SER A 340 10.53 16.09 2.58
CA SER A 340 9.35 15.96 1.72
C SER A 340 8.58 17.28 1.57
N ASN A 341 8.47 18.09 2.65
CA ASN A 341 7.84 19.40 2.56
C ASN A 341 8.64 20.36 1.67
N ALA A 342 9.96 20.39 1.82
CA ALA A 342 10.83 21.22 0.97
C ALA A 342 10.72 20.83 -0.51
N GLN A 343 10.74 19.54 -0.81
CA GLN A 343 10.53 19.03 -2.16
C GLN A 343 9.17 19.43 -2.74
N PHE A 344 8.11 19.37 -1.94
CA PHE A 344 6.78 19.78 -2.40
C PHE A 344 6.73 21.27 -2.77
N GLU A 345 7.35 22.13 -1.97
CA GLU A 345 7.42 23.58 -2.28
C GLU A 345 8.23 23.83 -3.55
N GLU A 346 9.30 23.06 -3.81
CA GLU A 346 10.04 23.12 -5.08
C GLU A 346 9.19 22.69 -6.27
N LEU A 347 8.40 21.60 -6.13
CA LEU A 347 7.47 21.13 -7.17
C LEU A 347 6.37 22.17 -7.47
N LEU A 348 5.83 22.84 -6.46
CA LEU A 348 4.86 23.93 -6.66
C LEU A 348 5.47 25.12 -7.40
N ALA A 349 6.73 25.44 -7.13
CA ALA A 349 7.43 26.53 -7.82
C ALA A 349 7.61 26.27 -9.33
N GLU A 350 7.62 25.01 -9.79
CA GLU A 350 7.60 24.67 -11.22
C GLU A 350 6.32 25.13 -11.93
N TYR A 351 5.23 25.32 -11.17
CA TYR A 351 3.94 25.84 -11.63
C TYR A 351 3.72 27.32 -11.28
N ASP A 352 4.76 28.06 -10.90
CA ASP A 352 4.69 29.45 -10.43
C ASP A 352 3.78 29.64 -9.19
N VAL A 353 3.63 28.61 -8.35
CA VAL A 353 2.85 28.64 -7.11
C VAL A 353 3.76 28.85 -5.90
N GLU A 354 3.45 29.86 -5.10
CA GLU A 354 4.11 30.17 -3.83
C GLU A 354 3.22 29.81 -2.66
N VAL A 355 3.77 29.10 -1.66
CA VAL A 355 3.14 28.89 -0.35
C VAL A 355 3.48 30.08 0.54
N VAL A 356 2.49 30.94 0.81
CA VAL A 356 2.72 32.19 1.58
C VAL A 356 2.86 31.97 3.08
N GLU A 357 2.36 30.85 3.58
CA GLU A 357 2.48 30.43 5.00
C GLU A 357 2.53 28.91 5.06
N SER A 358 3.58 28.35 5.69
CA SER A 358 3.78 26.91 5.85
C SER A 358 3.93 26.58 7.33
N GLN A 359 3.06 25.75 7.88
CA GLN A 359 3.01 25.39 9.28
C GLN A 359 3.01 23.88 9.48
N SER A 360 3.91 23.40 10.30
CA SER A 360 3.91 22.01 10.73
C SER A 360 3.19 21.83 12.08
N TYR A 361 2.66 20.62 12.29
CA TYR A 361 2.14 20.18 13.57
C TYR A 361 2.64 18.77 13.88
N ILE A 362 2.60 18.39 15.16
CA ILE A 362 2.85 17.02 15.61
C ILE A 362 1.50 16.43 16.02
N LEU A 363 1.24 15.19 15.61
CA LEU A 363 0.05 14.46 16.04
C LEU A 363 0.23 14.01 17.49
N ASP A 364 -0.16 14.89 18.40
CA ASP A 364 -0.24 14.61 19.83
C ASP A 364 -1.64 15.04 20.32
N PRO A 365 -2.51 14.09 20.67
CA PRO A 365 -3.87 14.38 21.14
C PRO A 365 -3.93 15.37 22.33
N ALA A 366 -2.87 15.46 23.13
CA ALA A 366 -2.83 16.34 24.28
C ALA A 366 -2.57 17.82 23.93
N THR A 367 -1.86 18.07 22.84
CA THR A 367 -1.40 19.42 22.44
C THR A 367 -1.95 19.91 21.11
N LEU A 368 -2.58 19.01 20.33
CA LEU A 368 -3.04 19.30 18.97
C LEU A 368 -4.01 20.48 18.91
N GLN A 369 -4.98 20.56 19.82
CA GLN A 369 -5.96 21.67 19.85
C GLN A 369 -5.30 23.03 20.08
N GLU A 370 -4.31 23.11 20.99
CA GLU A 370 -3.58 24.36 21.25
C GLU A 370 -2.73 24.78 20.03
N SER A 371 -2.08 23.81 19.40
CA SER A 371 -1.31 24.01 18.16
C SER A 371 -2.22 24.49 17.03
N ALA A 372 -3.38 23.87 16.85
CA ALA A 372 -4.36 24.23 15.82
C ALA A 372 -4.79 25.70 15.92
N GLY A 373 -5.08 26.18 17.13
CA GLY A 373 -5.45 27.59 17.35
C GLY A 373 -4.39 28.58 16.87
N THR A 374 -3.12 28.28 17.16
CA THR A 374 -1.99 29.12 16.73
C THR A 374 -1.77 29.06 15.23
N ILE A 375 -1.82 27.86 14.64
CA ILE A 375 -1.61 27.64 13.20
C ILE A 375 -2.68 28.35 12.37
N ILE A 376 -3.95 28.20 12.76
CA ILE A 376 -5.07 28.87 12.07
C ILE A 376 -4.97 30.38 12.16
N ALA A 377 -4.56 30.92 13.32
CA ALA A 377 -4.33 32.36 13.45
C ALA A 377 -3.27 32.88 12.46
N ARG A 378 -2.18 32.16 12.27
CA ARG A 378 -1.13 32.51 11.28
C ARG A 378 -1.63 32.43 9.84
N MET A 379 -2.39 31.37 9.48
CA MET A 379 -3.00 31.27 8.15
C MET A 379 -3.91 32.47 7.87
N LYS A 380 -4.73 32.86 8.84
CA LYS A 380 -5.62 34.02 8.73
C LYS A 380 -4.82 35.34 8.63
N GLU A 381 -3.77 35.53 9.42
CA GLU A 381 -2.92 36.72 9.40
C GLU A 381 -2.18 36.85 8.06
N ALA A 382 -1.71 35.75 7.48
CA ALA A 382 -1.09 35.70 6.17
C ALA A 382 -2.08 35.86 4.99
N CYS A 383 -3.37 36.06 5.29
CA CYS A 383 -4.43 36.16 4.28
C CYS A 383 -4.49 34.93 3.35
N VAL A 384 -4.25 33.74 3.86
CA VAL A 384 -4.39 32.50 3.11
C VAL A 384 -5.87 32.30 2.76
N THR A 385 -6.15 32.02 1.48
CA THR A 385 -7.51 31.75 0.99
C THR A 385 -7.75 30.26 0.78
N SER A 386 -6.68 29.49 0.59
CA SER A 386 -6.73 28.08 0.22
C SER A 386 -5.66 27.31 1.01
N VAL A 387 -6.10 26.48 1.95
CA VAL A 387 -5.24 25.70 2.86
C VAL A 387 -4.99 24.32 2.27
N ILE A 388 -3.74 24.01 1.93
CA ILE A 388 -3.30 22.67 1.52
C ILE A 388 -3.06 21.86 2.80
N PHE A 389 -3.84 20.81 3.01
CA PHE A 389 -3.69 19.94 4.16
C PHE A 389 -3.04 18.61 3.77
N ASN A 390 -1.88 18.32 4.38
CA ASN A 390 -1.15 17.07 4.20
C ASN A 390 -0.78 16.47 5.57
N GLY A 391 -1.54 15.50 6.03
CA GLY A 391 -1.35 14.94 7.36
C GLY A 391 -2.26 13.76 7.65
N ASP A 392 -2.51 13.56 8.93
CA ASP A 392 -3.32 12.47 9.46
C ASP A 392 -4.84 12.78 9.42
N PRO A 393 -5.70 11.75 9.59
CA PRO A 393 -7.15 11.92 9.47
C PRO A 393 -7.82 12.50 10.74
N ILE A 394 -7.07 12.77 11.80
CA ILE A 394 -7.61 13.30 13.06
C ILE A 394 -7.47 14.82 13.13
N ALA A 395 -6.30 15.34 12.74
CA ALA A 395 -5.97 16.75 12.89
C ALA A 395 -6.94 17.71 12.18
N PRO A 396 -7.55 17.40 11.01
CA PRO A 396 -8.54 18.29 10.40
C PRO A 396 -9.72 18.63 11.30
N ARG A 397 -10.11 17.74 12.22
CA ARG A 397 -11.17 18.03 13.21
C ARG A 397 -10.81 19.26 14.04
N ASP A 398 -9.61 19.31 14.58
CA ASP A 398 -9.18 20.41 15.46
C ASP A 398 -8.90 21.68 14.64
N PHE A 399 -8.27 21.59 13.49
CA PHE A 399 -8.03 22.74 12.60
C PHE A 399 -9.33 23.37 12.09
N THR A 400 -10.31 22.56 11.67
CA THR A 400 -11.58 23.08 11.17
C THR A 400 -12.44 23.69 12.27
N ASN A 401 -12.42 23.13 13.49
CA ASN A 401 -13.07 23.70 14.65
C ASN A 401 -12.45 25.07 15.04
N GLU A 402 -11.12 25.16 15.04
CA GLU A 402 -10.42 26.41 15.33
C GLU A 402 -10.64 27.47 14.22
N ALA A 403 -10.68 27.07 12.96
CA ALA A 403 -10.99 27.96 11.85
C ALA A 403 -12.40 28.58 12.02
N ALA A 404 -13.38 27.76 12.38
CA ALA A 404 -14.75 28.23 12.66
C ALA A 404 -14.78 29.16 13.90
N ALA A 405 -14.07 28.82 14.99
CA ALA A 405 -14.00 29.63 16.21
C ALA A 405 -13.35 31.00 15.96
N GLN A 406 -12.41 31.08 15.03
CA GLN A 406 -11.72 32.32 14.65
C GLN A 406 -12.40 33.09 13.51
N ASP A 407 -13.58 32.65 13.04
CA ASP A 407 -14.27 33.24 11.88
C ASP A 407 -13.33 33.36 10.66
N TYR A 408 -12.72 32.22 10.27
CA TYR A 408 -11.82 32.06 9.14
C TYR A 408 -12.34 30.92 8.27
N TRP A 409 -12.76 31.21 7.04
CA TRP A 409 -13.48 30.29 6.16
C TRP A 409 -12.77 30.11 4.79
N PRO A 410 -11.59 29.46 4.77
CA PRO A 410 -10.83 29.23 3.53
C PRO A 410 -11.41 28.07 2.71
N GLU A 411 -10.84 27.85 1.52
CA GLU A 411 -10.88 26.54 0.86
C GLU A 411 -9.96 25.55 1.60
N TRP A 412 -10.38 24.29 1.69
CA TRP A 412 -9.56 23.20 2.20
C TRP A 412 -9.16 22.28 1.05
N ILE A 413 -7.88 22.26 0.67
CA ILE A 413 -7.38 21.42 -0.41
C ILE A 413 -6.86 20.12 0.18
N VAL A 414 -7.58 19.02 -0.14
CA VAL A 414 -7.27 17.66 0.31
C VAL A 414 -6.26 17.04 -0.67
N THR A 415 -5.24 16.40 -0.13
CA THR A 415 -4.13 15.86 -0.91
C THR A 415 -4.18 14.35 -1.12
N GLY A 416 -5.23 13.66 -0.59
CA GLY A 416 -5.28 12.19 -0.58
C GLY A 416 -4.28 11.59 0.42
N SER A 417 -3.81 12.39 1.40
CA SER A 417 -2.96 11.87 2.46
C SER A 417 -3.80 11.10 3.49
N VAL A 418 -3.27 10.00 3.91
CA VAL A 418 -3.67 9.20 5.07
C VAL A 418 -5.14 9.32 5.49
N LEU A 419 -6.04 8.64 4.79
CA LEU A 419 -7.47 8.50 5.17
C LEU A 419 -8.25 9.82 5.36
N VAL A 420 -7.65 10.99 5.11
CA VAL A 420 -8.34 12.30 5.17
C VAL A 420 -9.48 12.36 4.16
N ASP A 421 -9.32 11.63 3.06
CA ASP A 421 -10.26 11.47 1.95
C ASP A 421 -11.25 10.30 2.15
N THR A 422 -11.33 9.71 3.36
CA THR A 422 -12.41 8.77 3.71
C THR A 422 -13.63 9.49 4.27
N THR A 423 -14.79 8.95 3.99
CA THR A 423 -16.07 9.48 4.48
C THR A 423 -16.17 9.35 6.01
N ALA A 424 -15.70 8.23 6.56
CA ALA A 424 -15.74 7.95 8.00
C ALA A 424 -15.04 9.05 8.80
N PHE A 425 -13.81 9.43 8.42
CA PHE A 425 -13.09 10.50 9.11
C PHE A 425 -13.63 11.89 8.77
N ALA A 426 -13.97 12.17 7.52
CA ALA A 426 -14.48 13.47 7.10
C ALA A 426 -15.76 13.89 7.84
N ARG A 427 -16.59 12.94 8.27
CA ARG A 427 -17.78 13.17 9.11
C ARG A 427 -17.43 13.68 10.50
N THR A 428 -16.21 13.49 10.98
CA THR A 428 -15.77 13.95 12.31
C THR A 428 -15.33 15.41 12.31
N TYR A 429 -15.14 16.02 11.14
CA TYR A 429 -14.65 17.39 11.00
C TYR A 429 -15.79 18.42 11.12
N HIS A 430 -15.47 19.71 11.27
CA HIS A 430 -16.48 20.78 11.31
C HIS A 430 -17.18 20.89 9.94
N GLN A 431 -18.42 20.43 9.83
CA GLN A 431 -19.09 20.20 8.56
C GLN A 431 -19.29 21.45 7.69
N GLU A 432 -19.53 22.63 8.31
CA GLU A 432 -19.63 23.89 7.56
C GLU A 432 -18.27 24.30 6.96
N GLN A 433 -17.17 24.10 7.69
CA GLN A 433 -15.81 24.29 7.18
C GLN A 433 -15.51 23.28 6.05
N TRP A 434 -15.81 22.00 6.32
CA TRP A 434 -15.49 20.93 5.37
C TRP A 434 -16.36 20.98 4.10
N SER A 435 -17.51 21.69 4.11
CA SER A 435 -18.30 21.97 2.90
C SER A 435 -17.53 22.79 1.84
N HIS A 436 -16.33 23.28 2.17
CA HIS A 436 -15.39 23.96 1.29
C HIS A 436 -14.16 23.12 0.98
N ALA A 437 -14.20 21.80 1.27
CA ALA A 437 -13.12 20.87 1.04
C ALA A 437 -13.22 20.20 -0.32
N PHE A 438 -12.13 20.20 -1.06
CA PHE A 438 -11.97 19.52 -2.35
C PHE A 438 -10.50 19.23 -2.61
N GLY A 439 -10.20 18.44 -3.64
CA GLY A 439 -8.82 18.11 -3.97
C GLY A 439 -8.71 16.78 -4.70
N ILE A 440 -7.74 15.98 -4.30
CA ILE A 440 -7.49 14.67 -4.90
C ILE A 440 -7.57 13.55 -3.88
N SER A 441 -7.83 12.34 -4.38
CA SER A 441 -7.90 11.12 -3.59
C SER A 441 -7.17 9.97 -4.28
N ASN A 442 -6.52 9.13 -3.48
CA ASN A 442 -5.98 7.85 -3.91
C ASN A 442 -7.04 6.73 -3.84
N LEU A 443 -8.20 7.00 -3.22
CA LEU A 443 -9.28 6.04 -3.06
C LEU A 443 -10.15 5.94 -4.33
N SER A 444 -11.02 4.95 -4.38
CA SER A 444 -11.98 4.75 -5.47
C SER A 444 -13.35 5.35 -5.16
N ALA A 445 -14.07 5.78 -6.21
CA ALA A 445 -15.52 5.82 -6.14
C ALA A 445 -16.01 4.37 -6.09
N ARG A 446 -16.37 3.90 -4.91
CA ARG A 446 -16.60 2.48 -4.63
C ARG A 446 -17.96 1.99 -5.17
N VAL A 447 -18.06 0.68 -5.33
CA VAL A 447 -19.32 -0.04 -5.49
C VAL A 447 -19.83 -0.42 -4.10
N ASP A 448 -21.14 -0.52 -3.93
CA ASP A 448 -21.75 -1.00 -2.70
C ASP A 448 -21.10 -2.32 -2.27
N ARG A 449 -20.64 -2.38 -1.03
CA ARG A 449 -19.85 -3.49 -0.54
C ARG A 449 -20.63 -4.82 -0.50
N ALA A 450 -21.95 -4.77 -0.45
CA ALA A 450 -22.80 -5.96 -0.53
C ALA A 450 -22.80 -6.64 -1.91
N VAL A 451 -22.30 -5.97 -2.96
CA VAL A 451 -22.31 -6.50 -4.34
C VAL A 451 -20.91 -6.68 -4.94
N ALA A 452 -19.91 -6.00 -4.42
CA ALA A 452 -18.53 -6.14 -4.92
C ALA A 452 -17.51 -5.64 -3.88
N SER A 453 -17.01 -6.51 -3.05
CA SER A 453 -16.01 -6.15 -2.02
C SER A 453 -15.24 -7.36 -1.48
N SER A 454 -14.16 -7.13 -0.70
CA SER A 454 -13.50 -8.18 0.07
C SER A 454 -14.48 -8.82 1.03
N HIS A 455 -15.31 -7.99 1.66
CA HIS A 455 -16.39 -8.45 2.52
C HIS A 455 -17.34 -9.38 1.76
N PHE A 456 -17.81 -8.97 0.59
CA PHE A 456 -18.67 -9.79 -0.27
C PHE A 456 -17.99 -11.11 -0.69
N LEU A 457 -16.72 -11.06 -1.10
CA LEU A 457 -15.98 -12.27 -1.52
C LEU A 457 -15.74 -13.21 -0.34
N TYR A 458 -15.43 -12.67 0.83
CA TYR A 458 -15.28 -13.47 2.06
C TYR A 458 -16.60 -14.18 2.44
N GLU A 459 -17.70 -13.41 2.51
CA GLU A 459 -19.03 -13.94 2.82
C GLU A 459 -19.50 -14.96 1.77
N TRP A 460 -19.25 -14.70 0.50
CA TRP A 460 -19.55 -15.64 -0.57
C TRP A 460 -18.80 -16.97 -0.38
N PHE A 461 -17.51 -16.92 -0.02
CA PHE A 461 -16.68 -18.12 0.11
C PHE A 461 -16.97 -18.91 1.38
N HIS A 462 -17.09 -18.23 2.52
CA HIS A 462 -17.30 -18.88 3.83
C HIS A 462 -18.76 -19.09 4.21
N GLY A 463 -19.70 -18.39 3.55
CA GLY A 463 -21.12 -18.41 3.91
C GLY A 463 -21.47 -17.61 5.16
N GLU A 464 -20.50 -16.88 5.73
CA GLU A 464 -20.66 -15.98 6.87
C GLU A 464 -19.77 -14.74 6.70
N PRO A 465 -20.16 -13.58 7.27
CA PRO A 465 -19.34 -12.36 7.16
C PRO A 465 -18.01 -12.50 7.91
N PRO A 466 -16.97 -11.72 7.52
CA PRO A 466 -15.70 -11.68 8.23
C PRO A 466 -15.91 -11.16 9.66
N ARG A 467 -15.08 -11.64 10.61
CA ARG A 467 -15.12 -11.09 11.98
C ARG A 467 -14.57 -9.68 12.03
N ALA A 468 -13.43 -9.43 11.39
CA ALA A 468 -12.93 -8.09 11.18
C ALA A 468 -13.73 -7.39 10.09
N ASN A 469 -14.99 -7.07 10.42
CA ASN A 469 -15.96 -6.52 9.49
C ASN A 469 -15.57 -5.11 9.02
N ASP A 470 -14.94 -4.33 9.85
CA ASP A 470 -14.50 -2.97 9.56
C ASP A 470 -13.11 -2.96 8.90
N ASN A 471 -12.22 -3.88 9.31
CA ASN A 471 -10.82 -3.91 8.87
C ASN A 471 -10.57 -4.75 7.61
N ILE A 472 -11.51 -5.59 7.16
CA ILE A 472 -11.25 -6.50 6.03
C ILE A 472 -10.76 -5.78 4.77
N GLY A 473 -11.25 -4.57 4.49
CA GLY A 473 -10.81 -3.76 3.36
C GLY A 473 -9.34 -3.32 3.45
N ILE A 474 -8.78 -3.24 4.65
CA ILE A 474 -7.38 -2.92 4.91
C ILE A 474 -6.52 -4.19 4.88
N ILE A 475 -7.06 -5.30 5.39
CA ILE A 475 -6.37 -6.60 5.50
C ILE A 475 -6.18 -7.25 4.12
N ASP A 476 -7.26 -7.37 3.35
CA ASP A 476 -7.32 -8.17 2.11
C ASP A 476 -6.31 -7.79 1.01
N PRO A 477 -5.95 -6.52 0.76
CA PRO A 477 -5.05 -6.19 -0.34
C PRO A 477 -3.68 -6.85 -0.28
N ALA A 478 -3.14 -7.10 0.91
CA ALA A 478 -1.81 -7.68 1.06
C ALA A 478 -1.73 -9.17 0.66
N PRO A 479 -2.60 -10.08 1.15
CA PRO A 479 -2.64 -11.44 0.64
C PRO A 479 -3.05 -11.51 -0.82
N GLY A 480 -3.93 -10.61 -1.29
CA GLY A 480 -4.28 -10.50 -2.70
C GLY A 480 -3.05 -10.27 -3.59
N LEU A 481 -2.19 -9.31 -3.22
CA LEU A 481 -0.91 -9.08 -3.90
C LEU A 481 -0.02 -10.32 -3.83
N PHE A 482 0.17 -10.88 -2.64
CA PHE A 482 1.06 -12.01 -2.42
C PHE A 482 0.69 -13.20 -3.31
N TYR A 483 -0.57 -13.65 -3.29
CA TYR A 483 -0.99 -14.82 -4.08
C TYR A 483 -1.03 -14.57 -5.58
N ALA A 484 -1.39 -13.37 -6.01
CA ALA A 484 -1.35 -13.01 -7.41
C ALA A 484 0.08 -13.04 -7.97
N VAL A 485 1.06 -12.54 -7.21
CA VAL A 485 2.47 -12.62 -7.58
C VAL A 485 2.99 -14.04 -7.51
N LEU A 486 2.64 -14.81 -6.47
CA LEU A 486 3.06 -16.20 -6.30
C LEU A 486 2.73 -17.07 -7.53
N GLN A 487 1.55 -16.89 -8.14
CA GLN A 487 1.20 -17.58 -9.40
C GLN A 487 2.18 -17.27 -10.53
N GLY A 488 2.72 -16.06 -10.57
CA GLY A 488 3.64 -15.59 -11.62
C GLY A 488 5.10 -15.97 -11.36
N VAL A 489 5.46 -16.30 -10.12
CA VAL A 489 6.83 -16.73 -9.78
C VAL A 489 7.16 -18.10 -10.37
N GLY A 490 6.23 -19.02 -10.30
CA GLY A 490 6.46 -20.41 -10.68
C GLY A 490 6.87 -21.31 -9.51
N PRO A 491 7.22 -22.57 -9.80
CA PRO A 491 7.48 -23.56 -8.77
C PRO A 491 8.73 -23.26 -7.92
N GLU A 492 9.74 -22.59 -8.47
CA GLU A 492 10.96 -22.22 -7.75
C GLU A 492 10.81 -20.84 -7.12
N LEU A 493 10.14 -20.78 -5.97
CA LEU A 493 9.90 -19.54 -5.25
C LEU A 493 11.18 -19.01 -4.61
N THR A 494 11.60 -17.81 -5.01
CA THR A 494 12.69 -17.04 -4.42
C THR A 494 12.30 -15.57 -4.27
N ILE A 495 12.98 -14.82 -3.39
CA ILE A 495 12.76 -13.37 -3.22
C ILE A 495 13.00 -12.63 -4.54
N GLU A 496 14.09 -12.96 -5.25
CA GLU A 496 14.40 -12.39 -6.56
C GLU A 496 13.29 -12.70 -7.57
N GLY A 497 12.85 -13.98 -7.61
CA GLY A 497 11.76 -14.40 -8.47
C GLY A 497 10.43 -13.73 -8.17
N PHE A 498 10.15 -13.47 -6.91
CA PHE A 498 8.96 -12.70 -6.50
C PHE A 498 9.02 -11.26 -7.02
N ASN A 499 10.16 -10.59 -6.85
CA ASN A 499 10.36 -9.24 -7.37
C ASN A 499 10.24 -9.17 -8.91
N GLU A 500 10.88 -10.11 -9.62
CA GLU A 500 10.79 -10.17 -11.09
C GLU A 500 9.36 -10.42 -11.59
N ALA A 501 8.62 -11.34 -10.93
CA ALA A 501 7.24 -11.62 -11.28
C ALA A 501 6.35 -10.39 -11.07
N LEU A 502 6.48 -9.71 -9.93
CA LEU A 502 5.74 -8.49 -9.64
C LEU A 502 6.06 -7.37 -10.64
N PHE A 503 7.35 -7.15 -10.92
CA PHE A 503 7.79 -6.10 -11.84
C PHE A 503 7.45 -6.39 -13.30
N SER A 504 7.29 -7.66 -13.69
CA SER A 504 6.85 -8.04 -15.04
C SER A 504 5.34 -7.94 -15.24
N ALA A 505 4.56 -7.84 -14.15
CA ALA A 505 3.11 -7.76 -14.21
C ALA A 505 2.64 -6.48 -14.92
N ASP A 506 1.64 -6.60 -15.79
CA ASP A 506 1.01 -5.45 -16.41
C ASP A 506 0.25 -4.63 -15.36
N PRO A 507 0.12 -3.29 -15.52
CA PRO A 507 -0.74 -2.48 -14.66
C PRO A 507 -2.15 -3.04 -14.57
N THR A 508 -2.71 -3.10 -13.37
CA THR A 508 -4.03 -3.67 -13.11
C THR A 508 -4.97 -2.66 -12.47
N ARG A 509 -6.28 -2.94 -12.55
CA ARG A 509 -7.33 -2.13 -11.94
C ARG A 509 -8.52 -3.04 -11.59
N SER A 510 -9.05 -2.91 -10.39
CA SER A 510 -10.14 -3.76 -9.91
C SER A 510 -11.53 -3.31 -10.36
N ALA A 511 -11.69 -2.04 -10.72
CA ALA A 511 -12.89 -1.43 -11.27
C ALA A 511 -12.47 -0.19 -12.08
N LEU A 512 -13.36 0.35 -12.93
CA LEU A 512 -13.04 1.55 -13.72
C LEU A 512 -12.70 2.76 -12.84
N THR A 513 -13.31 2.84 -11.67
CA THR A 513 -13.09 3.92 -10.70
C THR A 513 -12.06 3.61 -9.63
N ALA A 514 -11.54 2.37 -9.60
CA ALA A 514 -10.48 1.97 -8.68
C ALA A 514 -9.11 2.48 -9.14
N PRO A 515 -8.15 2.65 -8.22
CA PRO A 515 -6.78 2.99 -8.57
C PRO A 515 -6.15 2.01 -9.56
N SER A 516 -5.33 2.53 -10.46
CA SER A 516 -4.38 1.71 -11.23
C SER A 516 -3.25 1.31 -10.32
N LEU A 517 -2.84 0.04 -10.42
CA LEU A 517 -1.76 -0.53 -9.64
C LEU A 517 -0.70 -1.09 -10.57
N SER A 518 0.53 -0.69 -10.35
CA SER A 518 1.69 -1.28 -11.02
C SER A 518 2.93 -1.20 -10.15
N TYR A 519 3.93 -2.01 -10.50
CA TYR A 519 5.23 -2.03 -9.83
C TYR A 519 6.33 -2.15 -10.88
N GLY A 520 7.52 -1.70 -10.53
CA GLY A 520 8.68 -1.72 -11.42
C GLY A 520 8.73 -0.53 -12.36
N ASP A 521 9.32 -0.74 -13.54
CA ASP A 521 9.46 0.29 -14.57
C ASP A 521 8.28 0.19 -15.54
N LYS A 522 7.35 1.12 -15.48
CA LYS A 522 6.10 1.14 -16.28
C LYS A 522 5.89 2.45 -17.03
N ASP A 523 6.88 3.33 -17.08
CA ASP A 523 6.74 4.67 -17.67
C ASP A 523 5.56 5.47 -17.03
N ARG A 524 5.28 5.23 -15.72
CA ARG A 524 4.23 5.94 -14.97
C ARG A 524 4.79 7.14 -14.23
N TRP A 525 6.05 7.05 -13.86
CA TRP A 525 6.75 8.03 -13.06
C TRP A 525 8.04 8.48 -13.75
N PRO A 526 8.62 9.63 -13.36
CA PRO A 526 9.96 10.01 -13.80
C PRO A 526 11.02 8.98 -13.36
N ASP A 527 12.13 8.87 -14.08
CA ASP A 527 13.27 7.98 -13.79
C ASP A 527 13.74 8.05 -12.31
N SER A 528 13.54 9.21 -11.64
CA SER A 528 13.88 9.38 -10.22
C SER A 528 12.99 8.56 -9.28
N GLN A 529 11.82 8.13 -9.72
CA GLN A 529 10.86 7.34 -8.95
C GLN A 529 10.82 5.88 -9.38
N GLU A 530 11.45 5.52 -10.49
CA GLU A 530 11.49 4.14 -11.01
C GLU A 530 12.85 3.45 -10.71
N PRO A 531 12.87 2.10 -10.54
CA PRO A 531 11.69 1.23 -10.53
C PRO A 531 10.79 1.50 -9.31
N ASP A 532 9.49 1.44 -9.53
CA ASP A 532 8.48 1.74 -8.51
C ASP A 532 8.18 0.53 -7.61
N TYR A 533 8.17 0.77 -6.30
CA TYR A 533 7.82 -0.20 -5.25
C TYR A 533 6.50 0.14 -4.55
N HIS A 534 5.77 1.12 -5.08
CA HIS A 534 4.49 1.59 -4.57
C HIS A 534 3.37 1.21 -5.53
N GLY A 535 2.23 0.79 -4.98
CA GLY A 535 1.19 0.18 -5.82
C GLY A 535 0.34 1.16 -6.61
N VAL A 536 0.00 2.33 -6.05
CA VAL A 536 -1.00 3.23 -6.66
C VAL A 536 -0.38 4.22 -7.62
N ASP A 537 -0.82 4.19 -8.90
CA ASP A 537 -0.27 5.05 -9.96
C ASP A 537 -0.99 6.41 -10.13
N ASP A 538 -2.31 6.45 -9.90
CA ASP A 538 -3.20 7.53 -10.35
C ASP A 538 -3.99 8.16 -9.20
N ILE A 539 -4.72 9.24 -9.48
CA ILE A 539 -5.60 9.94 -8.53
C ILE A 539 -6.99 10.17 -9.14
N ALA A 540 -7.97 10.40 -8.27
CA ALA A 540 -9.27 10.98 -8.64
C ALA A 540 -9.44 12.36 -8.03
N GLU A 541 -10.26 13.22 -8.65
CA GLU A 541 -10.68 14.50 -8.07
C GLU A 541 -11.90 14.29 -7.18
N ILE A 542 -11.93 14.94 -6.01
CA ILE A 542 -13.01 14.81 -5.02
C ILE A 542 -13.43 16.15 -4.43
N TRP A 543 -14.67 16.20 -3.90
CA TRP A 543 -15.14 17.29 -3.05
C TRP A 543 -16.14 16.78 -2.02
N TRP A 544 -16.30 17.50 -0.90
CA TRP A 544 -17.15 17.10 0.20
C TRP A 544 -18.56 17.66 0.09
N ASP A 545 -19.57 16.78 0.10
CA ASP A 545 -20.98 17.16 0.19
C ASP A 545 -21.55 16.83 1.57
N PRO A 546 -21.73 17.81 2.47
CA PRO A 546 -22.25 17.59 3.81
C PRO A 546 -23.75 17.25 3.83
N THR A 547 -24.45 17.23 2.68
CA THR A 547 -25.90 17.06 2.59
C THR A 547 -26.33 15.66 2.18
N VAL A 548 -25.45 14.91 1.53
CA VAL A 548 -25.73 13.55 1.06
C VAL A 548 -25.66 12.57 2.23
N GLU A 549 -26.63 11.65 2.28
CA GLU A 549 -26.67 10.55 3.25
C GLU A 549 -26.21 9.24 2.58
N GLY A 550 -25.53 8.38 3.31
CA GLY A 550 -25.07 7.08 2.81
C GLY A 550 -24.17 6.35 3.80
N LEU A 551 -23.72 5.16 3.41
CA LEU A 551 -22.79 4.35 4.17
C LEU A 551 -21.34 4.81 3.92
N ASP A 552 -20.54 4.92 4.97
CA ASP A 552 -19.10 5.14 4.86
C ASP A 552 -18.33 3.84 4.57
N GLU A 553 -17.01 3.89 4.65
CA GLU A 553 -16.10 2.78 4.32
C GLU A 553 -16.25 1.57 5.24
N ILE A 554 -16.82 1.76 6.43
CA ILE A 554 -17.05 0.72 7.44
C ILE A 554 -18.55 0.50 7.70
N ASP A 555 -19.40 0.81 6.69
CA ASP A 555 -20.85 0.62 6.70
C ASP A 555 -21.62 1.36 7.81
N ARG A 556 -21.09 2.49 8.28
CA ARG A 556 -21.85 3.38 9.19
C ARG A 556 -22.70 4.35 8.37
N ASP A 557 -24.02 4.28 8.59
CA ASP A 557 -24.95 5.24 8.00
C ASP A 557 -24.75 6.63 8.59
N GLY A 558 -24.78 7.63 7.73
CA GLY A 558 -24.57 8.99 8.17
C GLY A 558 -24.68 10.03 7.06
N ARG A 559 -24.56 11.30 7.46
CA ARG A 559 -24.64 12.45 6.58
C ARG A 559 -23.27 13.04 6.31
N GLY A 560 -23.04 13.40 5.06
CA GLY A 560 -21.77 13.83 4.52
C GLY A 560 -21.09 12.70 3.75
N MET A 561 -20.76 12.97 2.47
CA MET A 561 -20.12 12.00 1.58
C MET A 561 -19.12 12.69 0.67
N TRP A 562 -17.98 12.04 0.42
CA TRP A 562 -17.12 12.45 -0.68
C TRP A 562 -17.79 12.19 -2.03
N GLN A 563 -17.73 13.20 -2.90
CA GLN A 563 -18.17 13.13 -4.28
C GLN A 563 -16.96 13.03 -5.20
N PHE A 564 -16.92 12.01 -6.03
CA PHE A 564 -15.88 11.81 -7.03
C PHE A 564 -16.31 12.46 -8.34
N VAL A 565 -15.47 13.34 -8.86
CA VAL A 565 -15.74 14.11 -10.08
C VAL A 565 -15.76 13.20 -11.31
N ASN A 566 -16.57 13.55 -12.31
CA ASN A 566 -16.64 12.84 -13.59
C ASN A 566 -16.80 11.31 -13.47
N GLY A 567 -17.70 10.87 -12.58
CA GLY A 567 -17.95 9.44 -12.40
C GLY A 567 -16.79 8.68 -11.74
N GLY A 568 -15.86 9.37 -11.09
CA GLY A 568 -14.66 8.78 -10.50
C GLY A 568 -13.53 8.59 -11.51
N GLN A 569 -13.47 9.43 -12.55
CA GLN A 569 -12.35 9.43 -13.51
C GLN A 569 -11.02 9.63 -12.79
N ARG A 570 -10.01 8.90 -13.25
CA ARG A 570 -8.68 8.91 -12.66
C ARG A 570 -7.64 9.37 -13.66
N TYR A 571 -6.56 9.95 -13.13
CA TYR A 571 -5.48 10.57 -13.91
C TYR A 571 -4.11 10.09 -13.42
N LEU A 572 -3.24 9.71 -14.35
CA LEU A 572 -1.82 9.52 -14.11
C LEU A 572 -1.10 10.86 -14.02
N LEU A 573 0.14 10.84 -13.54
CA LEU A 573 1.00 12.02 -13.58
C LEU A 573 1.14 12.51 -15.04
N GLY A 574 0.97 13.81 -15.25
CA GLY A 574 0.95 14.43 -16.58
C GLY A 574 -0.42 14.44 -17.27
N GLU A 575 -1.40 13.69 -16.79
CA GLU A 575 -2.74 13.58 -17.40
C GLU A 575 -3.79 14.50 -16.75
N ILE A 576 -3.48 15.13 -15.61
CA ILE A 576 -4.42 16.07 -14.98
C ILE A 576 -4.70 17.22 -15.97
N PRO A 577 -5.99 17.47 -16.31
CA PRO A 577 -6.34 18.48 -17.30
C PRO A 577 -6.14 19.91 -16.76
N ASP A 578 -5.92 20.87 -17.67
CA ASP A 578 -5.84 22.29 -17.33
C ASP A 578 -7.22 22.89 -17.02
N GLY A 579 -7.23 23.94 -16.21
CA GLY A 579 -8.41 24.75 -15.87
C GLY A 579 -9.14 24.26 -14.61
N PRO A 580 -10.17 24.99 -14.12
CA PRO A 580 -10.76 24.76 -12.81
C PRO A 580 -11.39 23.35 -12.70
N PRO A 581 -11.27 22.68 -11.51
CA PRO A 581 -11.92 21.41 -11.29
C PRO A 581 -13.45 21.56 -11.26
N GLN A 582 -14.18 20.50 -11.62
CA GLN A 582 -15.64 20.46 -11.52
C GLN A 582 -16.10 20.12 -10.08
N ALA A 583 -15.40 20.68 -9.09
CA ALA A 583 -15.76 20.52 -7.70
C ALA A 583 -17.08 21.25 -7.39
N PHE A 584 -17.87 20.67 -6.48
CA PHE A 584 -19.19 21.16 -6.05
C PHE A 584 -20.26 21.16 -7.15
N GLU A 585 -20.04 20.43 -8.22
CA GLU A 585 -21.02 20.15 -9.26
C GLU A 585 -21.56 18.72 -9.10
N LEU A 586 -22.88 18.57 -8.95
CA LEU A 586 -23.52 17.25 -8.80
C LEU A 586 -23.65 16.49 -10.12
N GLU A 587 -23.62 17.22 -11.25
CA GLU A 587 -23.73 16.56 -12.56
C GLU A 587 -22.47 15.74 -12.85
N GLY A 588 -22.63 14.43 -12.99
CA GLY A 588 -21.55 13.49 -13.23
C GLY A 588 -20.73 13.11 -11.98
N ALA A 589 -21.02 13.68 -10.80
CA ALA A 589 -20.38 13.26 -9.56
C ALA A 589 -20.97 11.94 -9.04
N VAL A 590 -20.12 11.12 -8.40
CA VAL A 590 -20.53 9.86 -7.77
C VAL A 590 -19.90 9.72 -6.38
N THR A 591 -20.58 9.05 -5.49
CA THR A 591 -20.05 8.69 -4.17
C THR A 591 -19.90 7.17 -4.01
N VAL A 592 -21.02 6.44 -4.07
CA VAL A 592 -21.05 4.97 -4.07
C VAL A 592 -21.95 4.53 -5.22
N HIS A 593 -21.44 3.66 -6.07
CA HIS A 593 -22.27 2.99 -7.06
C HIS A 593 -23.10 1.90 -6.38
N LEU A 594 -24.43 1.98 -6.45
CA LEU A 594 -25.33 0.94 -5.90
C LEU A 594 -25.20 -0.41 -6.63
N SER A 595 -24.68 -0.37 -7.85
CA SER A 595 -24.37 -1.56 -8.64
C SER A 595 -23.25 -1.21 -9.63
N PRO A 596 -22.38 -2.20 -10.00
CA PRO A 596 -21.40 -1.97 -11.06
C PRO A 596 -22.10 -1.68 -12.39
N PRO A 597 -21.44 -0.99 -13.33
CA PRO A 597 -21.92 -0.88 -14.70
C PRO A 597 -22.21 -2.26 -15.31
N ALA A 598 -23.19 -2.33 -16.22
CA ALA A 598 -23.54 -3.61 -16.86
C ALA A 598 -22.34 -4.28 -17.58
N SER A 599 -21.38 -3.46 -18.03
CA SER A 599 -20.10 -3.93 -18.61
C SER A 599 -19.15 -4.57 -17.60
N GLU A 600 -19.37 -4.36 -16.30
CA GLU A 600 -18.58 -4.88 -15.19
C GLU A 600 -19.41 -5.83 -14.30
N ALA A 601 -20.53 -6.32 -14.80
CA ALA A 601 -21.37 -7.25 -14.05
C ALA A 601 -20.58 -8.51 -13.70
N SER A 602 -20.51 -8.81 -12.41
CA SER A 602 -19.81 -9.99 -11.90
C SER A 602 -20.56 -11.27 -12.29
N PRO A 603 -19.85 -12.32 -12.71
CA PRO A 603 -20.42 -13.64 -12.91
C PRO A 603 -20.86 -14.24 -11.57
N ARG A 604 -21.63 -15.32 -11.64
CA ARG A 604 -22.07 -16.06 -10.44
C ARG A 604 -21.47 -17.43 -10.45
N TYR A 605 -20.88 -17.80 -9.32
CA TYR A 605 -20.32 -19.12 -9.08
C TYR A 605 -20.74 -19.60 -7.70
N GLU A 606 -20.83 -20.91 -7.54
CA GLU A 606 -20.83 -21.54 -6.21
C GLU A 606 -19.39 -21.62 -5.72
N PRO A 607 -19.11 -21.36 -4.42
CA PRO A 607 -17.76 -21.46 -3.90
C PRO A 607 -17.25 -22.90 -3.95
N LEU A 608 -15.96 -23.07 -4.26
CA LEU A 608 -15.31 -24.37 -4.14
C LEU A 608 -15.06 -24.70 -2.66
N PRO A 609 -15.03 -25.99 -2.30
CA PRO A 609 -14.61 -26.38 -0.95
C PRO A 609 -13.14 -25.95 -0.75
N SER A 610 -12.81 -25.51 0.46
CA SER A 610 -11.43 -25.23 0.87
C SER A 610 -10.54 -26.48 0.68
N ARG A 611 -9.29 -26.24 0.32
CA ARG A 611 -8.29 -27.30 0.08
C ARG A 611 -7.81 -27.97 1.36
#